data_62d51434b59902d3dd723419f0956d18
#
_entry.id   62d51434b59902d3dd723419f0956d18
#
_cell.length_a   1.000
_cell.length_b   1.000
_cell.length_c   1.000
_cell.angle_alpha   90.00
_cell.angle_beta   90.00
_cell.angle_gamma   90.00
#
_symmetry.space_group_name_H-M   'P 1'
#
loop_
_entity.id
_entity.type
_entity.pdbx_description
1 polymer ?
#
loop_
_entity_poly.entity_id
_entity_poly.type
_entity_poly.pdbx_seq_one_letter_code
_entity_poly.pdbx_strand_id
1 'polypeptide(L)'
;MSAPQPTPTQRLQVGPHQLEFAWVGPPLEAGGPALVFLHEGLGCLGLWRDFPARLAAASGLPAFVYSRAGYGQSSAAPLPRMPTYLEEEGRLLPHVLAAAGIGDCILVGHSDGASIALSFAGAHGLAGAARAPGGATATALRISGLMLEAPHVFAEELSIQSIAKMRDAWNETDLQARLGRWHRDPTAAFWGWCGPWLDPAFRRFNLTPQLPGITAPALLVQGNDDEYGTALQLETIRAGVRGPVETLLLDDCGHSPHRDQEDAVLSAMAAFARRCV
;
A
#
# COMPACT_ATOMS: atom_id res chain seq x y z
N MET A 1 19.69 -14.50 20.36
CA MET A 1 18.73 -13.40 20.24
C MET A 1 17.34 -14.03 20.14
N SER A 2 16.41 -13.71 21.06
CA SER A 2 15.04 -14.27 21.00
C SER A 2 14.35 -13.83 19.73
N ALA A 3 13.61 -14.76 19.09
CA ALA A 3 12.76 -14.42 17.94
C ALA A 3 11.81 -13.27 18.34
N PRO A 4 11.59 -12.29 17.46
CA PRO A 4 10.66 -11.21 17.75
C PRO A 4 9.28 -11.80 18.06
N GLN A 5 8.69 -11.40 19.19
CA GLN A 5 7.34 -11.79 19.57
C GLN A 5 6.38 -11.25 18.50
N PRO A 6 5.42 -12.05 18.03
CA PRO A 6 4.44 -11.56 17.06
C PRO A 6 3.68 -10.37 17.68
N THR A 7 3.60 -9.26 16.95
CA THR A 7 2.82 -8.08 17.36
C THR A 7 1.37 -8.52 17.57
N PRO A 8 0.74 -8.24 18.73
CA PRO A 8 -0.64 -8.62 18.97
C PRO A 8 -1.54 -7.91 17.94
N THR A 9 -2.29 -8.70 17.18
CA THR A 9 -3.24 -8.18 16.20
C THR A 9 -4.59 -7.90 16.84
N GLN A 10 -5.26 -6.87 16.36
CA GLN A 10 -6.58 -6.40 16.78
C GLN A 10 -7.55 -6.43 15.60
N ARG A 11 -8.82 -6.09 15.86
CA ARG A 11 -9.88 -6.00 14.84
C ARG A 11 -10.43 -4.60 14.76
N LEU A 12 -10.48 -4.04 13.56
CA LEU A 12 -11.05 -2.74 13.24
C LEU A 12 -12.33 -2.91 12.44
N GLN A 13 -13.43 -2.35 12.90
CA GLN A 13 -14.68 -2.36 12.15
C GLN A 13 -14.70 -1.20 11.15
N VAL A 14 -14.85 -1.51 9.86
CA VAL A 14 -14.94 -0.54 8.76
C VAL A 14 -16.11 -0.91 7.86
N GLY A 15 -17.23 -0.24 8.00
CA GLY A 15 -18.47 -0.64 7.33
C GLY A 15 -18.83 -2.09 7.62
N PRO A 16 -19.02 -2.95 6.59
CA PRO A 16 -19.32 -4.36 6.79
C PRO A 16 -18.08 -5.21 7.13
N HIS A 17 -16.88 -4.66 7.04
CA HIS A 17 -15.63 -5.40 7.17
C HIS A 17 -15.03 -5.30 8.57
N GLN A 18 -14.49 -6.42 9.02
CA GLN A 18 -13.63 -6.53 10.20
C GLN A 18 -12.19 -6.73 9.74
N LEU A 19 -11.36 -5.68 9.85
CA LEU A 19 -9.99 -5.69 9.37
C LEU A 19 -9.03 -6.07 10.48
N GLU A 20 -8.08 -6.96 10.19
CA GLU A 20 -6.94 -7.25 11.04
C GLU A 20 -5.98 -6.07 11.00
N PHE A 21 -5.54 -5.60 12.18
CA PHE A 21 -4.55 -4.52 12.26
C PHE A 21 -3.65 -4.65 13.48
N ALA A 22 -2.56 -3.91 13.46
CA ALA A 22 -1.67 -3.68 14.60
C ALA A 22 -1.14 -2.25 14.59
N TRP A 23 -0.92 -1.71 15.77
CA TRP A 23 -0.08 -0.55 15.99
C TRP A 23 1.30 -0.99 16.44
N VAL A 24 2.36 -0.40 15.86
CA VAL A 24 3.75 -0.62 16.28
C VAL A 24 4.47 0.71 16.45
N GLY A 25 5.49 0.74 17.30
CA GLY A 25 6.22 1.96 17.63
C GLY A 25 5.58 2.77 18.76
N PRO A 26 5.82 4.08 18.83
CA PRO A 26 5.24 4.94 19.86
C PRO A 26 3.71 5.03 19.74
N PRO A 27 3.00 5.43 20.79
CA PRO A 27 1.56 5.66 20.70
C PRO A 27 1.24 6.82 19.74
N LEU A 28 0.07 6.75 19.09
CA LEU A 28 -0.42 7.84 18.25
C LEU A 28 -0.80 9.03 19.17
N GLU A 29 -0.17 10.16 18.94
CA GLU A 29 -0.55 11.41 19.58
C GLU A 29 -1.77 12.03 18.91
N ALA A 30 -2.61 12.73 19.68
CA ALA A 30 -3.82 13.35 19.15
C ALA A 30 -3.47 14.38 18.04
N GLY A 31 -3.90 14.09 16.82
CA GLY A 31 -3.61 14.92 15.63
C GLY A 31 -2.20 14.78 15.08
N GLY A 32 -1.37 13.91 15.65
CA GLY A 32 -0.04 13.61 15.14
C GLY A 32 -0.07 12.72 13.90
N PRO A 33 1.03 12.71 13.14
CA PRO A 33 1.16 11.88 11.94
C PRO A 33 1.40 10.41 12.29
N ALA A 34 0.88 9.51 11.45
CA ALA A 34 1.13 8.08 11.51
C ALA A 34 1.65 7.54 10.18
N LEU A 35 2.52 6.54 10.22
CA LEU A 35 2.84 5.71 9.07
C LEU A 35 1.67 4.74 8.85
N VAL A 36 1.15 4.66 7.62
CA VAL A 36 0.05 3.76 7.26
C VAL A 36 0.51 2.79 6.20
N PHE A 37 0.59 1.52 6.54
CA PHE A 37 1.12 0.47 5.68
C PHE A 37 0.03 -0.18 4.82
N LEU A 38 0.23 -0.16 3.51
CA LEU A 38 -0.64 -0.70 2.48
C LEU A 38 0.11 -1.82 1.74
N HIS A 39 -0.28 -3.06 1.97
CA HIS A 39 0.42 -4.25 1.46
C HIS A 39 0.20 -4.50 -0.03
N GLU A 40 1.09 -5.27 -0.63
CA GLU A 40 1.05 -5.73 -2.01
C GLU A 40 -0.14 -6.69 -2.30
N GLY A 41 -0.25 -7.16 -3.55
CA GLY A 41 -1.36 -7.95 -4.06
C GLY A 41 -1.65 -9.23 -3.30
N LEU A 42 -0.63 -9.95 -2.86
CA LEU A 42 -0.73 -11.17 -2.05
C LEU A 42 -0.28 -10.95 -0.60
N GLY A 43 -0.14 -9.70 -0.19
CA GLY A 43 0.33 -9.31 1.11
C GLY A 43 -0.71 -9.36 2.21
N CYS A 44 -0.25 -9.13 3.41
CA CYS A 44 -1.04 -8.92 4.62
C CYS A 44 -0.16 -8.27 5.70
N LEU A 45 -0.75 -7.93 6.85
CA LEU A 45 -0.03 -7.40 8.00
C LEU A 45 1.23 -8.23 8.33
N GLY A 46 1.10 -9.56 8.40
CA GLY A 46 2.19 -10.44 8.80
C GLY A 46 3.33 -10.53 7.78
N LEU A 47 3.07 -10.26 6.51
CA LEU A 47 4.08 -10.33 5.45
C LEU A 47 5.04 -9.14 5.43
N TRP A 48 4.71 -8.04 6.07
CA TRP A 48 5.65 -6.95 6.34
C TRP A 48 6.74 -7.32 7.33
N ARG A 49 6.56 -8.41 8.11
CA ARG A 49 7.48 -8.88 9.16
C ARG A 49 7.75 -7.77 10.18
N ASP A 50 9.03 -7.47 10.46
CA ASP A 50 9.48 -6.45 11.41
C ASP A 50 9.76 -5.08 10.76
N PHE A 51 9.67 -4.96 9.44
CA PHE A 51 9.95 -3.71 8.73
C PHE A 51 9.13 -2.52 9.25
N PRO A 52 7.80 -2.62 9.53
CA PRO A 52 7.04 -1.52 10.12
C PRO A 52 7.56 -1.08 11.49
N ALA A 53 7.96 -2.03 12.32
CA ALA A 53 8.50 -1.72 13.66
C ALA A 53 9.88 -1.04 13.56
N ARG A 54 10.73 -1.49 12.64
CA ARG A 54 12.03 -0.87 12.36
C ARG A 54 11.87 0.55 11.81
N LEU A 55 10.93 0.76 10.88
CA LEU A 55 10.67 2.09 10.33
C LEU A 55 10.05 3.04 11.38
N ALA A 56 9.13 2.54 12.20
CA ALA A 56 8.58 3.30 13.32
C ALA A 56 9.67 3.73 14.32
N ALA A 57 10.57 2.82 14.69
CA ALA A 57 11.70 3.13 15.56
C ALA A 57 12.68 4.14 14.95
N ALA A 58 12.98 4.01 13.65
CA ALA A 58 13.94 4.88 12.95
C ALA A 58 13.37 6.27 12.65
N SER A 59 12.06 6.40 12.45
CA SER A 59 11.38 7.67 12.18
C SER A 59 10.88 8.38 13.44
N GLY A 60 10.64 7.62 14.53
CA GLY A 60 9.98 8.11 15.75
C GLY A 60 8.45 8.22 15.62
N LEU A 61 7.86 7.68 14.55
CA LEU A 61 6.42 7.76 14.28
C LEU A 61 5.69 6.45 14.59
N PRO A 62 4.43 6.50 15.06
CA PRO A 62 3.58 5.32 15.15
C PRO A 62 3.29 4.75 13.77
N ALA A 63 3.23 3.42 13.66
CA ALA A 63 2.87 2.75 12.43
C ALA A 63 1.59 1.93 12.59
N PHE A 64 0.61 2.21 11.75
CA PHE A 64 -0.61 1.45 11.57
C PHE A 64 -0.43 0.48 10.41
N VAL A 65 -0.51 -0.80 10.72
CA VAL A 65 -0.35 -1.88 9.74
C VAL A 65 -1.64 -2.69 9.72
N TYR A 66 -2.24 -2.90 8.55
CA TYR A 66 -3.48 -3.67 8.46
C TYR A 66 -3.51 -4.59 7.24
N SER A 67 -4.36 -5.60 7.31
CA SER A 67 -4.70 -6.46 6.18
C SER A 67 -6.02 -5.98 5.57
N ARG A 68 -6.04 -5.75 4.25
CA ARG A 68 -7.27 -5.43 3.51
C ARG A 68 -8.31 -6.56 3.63
N ALA A 69 -9.57 -6.27 3.36
CA ALA A 69 -10.61 -7.31 3.30
C ALA A 69 -10.25 -8.39 2.26
N GLY A 70 -10.42 -9.65 2.63
CA GLY A 70 -10.00 -10.81 1.85
C GLY A 70 -8.55 -11.26 2.06
N TYR A 71 -7.75 -10.52 2.84
CA TYR A 71 -6.34 -10.83 3.12
C TYR A 71 -6.07 -11.02 4.60
N GLY A 72 -4.94 -11.68 4.92
CA GLY A 72 -4.55 -11.96 6.30
C GLY A 72 -5.66 -12.67 7.07
N GLN A 73 -5.95 -12.15 8.25
CA GLN A 73 -7.04 -12.62 9.09
C GLN A 73 -8.27 -11.68 9.03
N SER A 74 -8.31 -10.74 8.08
CA SER A 74 -9.46 -9.86 7.86
C SER A 74 -10.69 -10.63 7.38
N SER A 75 -11.88 -10.00 7.46
CA SER A 75 -13.11 -10.57 6.91
C SER A 75 -13.00 -10.79 5.40
N ALA A 76 -13.81 -11.70 4.86
CA ALA A 76 -13.86 -11.95 3.43
C ALA A 76 -14.21 -10.69 2.63
N ALA A 77 -13.69 -10.60 1.42
CA ALA A 77 -14.12 -9.67 0.40
C ALA A 77 -15.01 -10.37 -0.62
N PRO A 78 -15.94 -9.65 -1.26
CA PRO A 78 -16.72 -10.19 -2.38
C PRO A 78 -15.81 -10.67 -3.52
N LEU A 79 -16.15 -11.79 -4.14
CA LEU A 79 -15.49 -12.34 -5.32
C LEU A 79 -16.53 -12.61 -6.42
N PRO A 80 -16.18 -12.47 -7.71
CA PRO A 80 -14.90 -11.93 -8.19
C PRO A 80 -14.76 -10.44 -7.89
N ARG A 81 -13.53 -9.96 -7.68
CA ARG A 81 -13.26 -8.52 -7.62
C ARG A 81 -13.29 -7.92 -9.01
N MET A 82 -13.71 -6.68 -9.10
CA MET A 82 -13.73 -5.93 -10.36
C MET A 82 -12.31 -5.46 -10.75
N PRO A 83 -12.04 -5.23 -12.04
CA PRO A 83 -10.77 -4.61 -12.48
C PRO A 83 -10.47 -3.23 -11.86
N THR A 84 -11.48 -2.59 -11.28
CA THR A 84 -11.38 -1.29 -10.58
C THR A 84 -11.04 -1.42 -9.09
N TYR A 85 -10.65 -2.61 -8.61
CA TYR A 85 -10.49 -2.86 -7.18
C TYR A 85 -9.44 -1.98 -6.49
N LEU A 86 -8.39 -1.55 -7.20
CA LEU A 86 -7.38 -0.65 -6.65
C LEU A 86 -7.97 0.73 -6.32
N GLU A 87 -8.81 1.27 -7.20
CA GLU A 87 -9.53 2.52 -6.95
C GLU A 87 -10.63 2.35 -5.89
N GLU A 88 -11.26 1.18 -5.83
CA GLU A 88 -12.26 0.85 -4.79
C GLU A 88 -11.61 0.83 -3.40
N GLU A 89 -10.46 0.18 -3.26
CA GLU A 89 -9.64 0.21 -2.04
C GLU A 89 -9.19 1.64 -1.69
N GLY A 90 -8.79 2.45 -2.68
CA GLY A 90 -8.48 3.86 -2.48
C GLY A 90 -9.65 4.67 -1.94
N ARG A 91 -10.88 4.40 -2.40
CA ARG A 91 -12.12 5.01 -1.86
C ARG A 91 -12.48 4.53 -0.45
N LEU A 92 -12.08 3.30 -0.08
CA LEU A 92 -12.30 2.75 1.25
C LEU A 92 -11.31 3.29 2.28
N LEU A 93 -10.10 3.66 1.87
CA LEU A 93 -9.00 4.03 2.76
C LEU A 93 -9.36 5.18 3.74
N PRO A 94 -10.06 6.26 3.36
CA PRO A 94 -10.47 7.29 4.34
C PRO A 94 -11.34 6.74 5.47
N HIS A 95 -12.15 5.73 5.24
CA HIS A 95 -12.96 5.10 6.27
C HIS A 95 -12.10 4.24 7.22
N VAL A 96 -11.07 3.60 6.70
CA VAL A 96 -10.07 2.87 7.51
C VAL A 96 -9.33 3.84 8.42
N LEU A 97 -8.83 4.95 7.86
CA LEU A 97 -8.10 5.98 8.62
C LEU A 97 -8.96 6.60 9.71
N ALA A 98 -10.21 6.95 9.39
CA ALA A 98 -11.16 7.50 10.35
C ALA A 98 -11.45 6.51 11.49
N ALA A 99 -11.69 5.23 11.18
CA ALA A 99 -11.92 4.19 12.18
C ALA A 99 -10.70 3.94 13.07
N ALA A 100 -9.48 4.11 12.52
CA ALA A 100 -8.22 4.01 13.26
C ALA A 100 -7.86 5.29 14.05
N GLY A 101 -8.64 6.37 13.93
CA GLY A 101 -8.37 7.65 14.59
C GLY A 101 -7.22 8.45 13.95
N ILE A 102 -6.87 8.18 12.70
CA ILE A 102 -5.75 8.81 11.97
C ILE A 102 -6.25 10.04 11.25
N GLY A 103 -5.78 11.22 11.65
CA GLY A 103 -6.09 12.51 11.01
C GLY A 103 -4.95 13.06 10.14
N ASP A 104 -3.72 12.58 10.36
CA ASP A 104 -2.55 12.90 9.55
C ASP A 104 -1.76 11.61 9.26
N CYS A 105 -1.31 11.42 8.02
CA CYS A 105 -0.63 10.20 7.65
C CYS A 105 0.48 10.38 6.62
N ILE A 106 1.48 9.51 6.71
CA ILE A 106 2.41 9.18 5.64
C ILE A 106 2.03 7.78 5.15
N LEU A 107 1.62 7.66 3.89
CA LEU A 107 1.24 6.38 3.31
C LEU A 107 2.49 5.61 2.88
N VAL A 108 2.63 4.38 3.35
CA VAL A 108 3.70 3.44 3.00
C VAL A 108 3.08 2.32 2.19
N GLY A 109 3.21 2.37 0.87
CA GLY A 109 2.58 1.43 -0.03
C GLY A 109 3.60 0.56 -0.77
N HIS A 110 3.28 -0.72 -0.94
CA HIS A 110 4.04 -1.63 -1.80
C HIS A 110 3.14 -2.19 -2.90
N SER A 111 3.57 -2.12 -4.16
CA SER A 111 2.87 -2.68 -5.32
C SER A 111 1.41 -2.22 -5.40
N ASP A 112 0.43 -3.12 -5.30
CA ASP A 112 -1.01 -2.76 -5.18
C ASP A 112 -1.25 -1.70 -4.11
N GLY A 113 -0.60 -1.82 -2.95
CA GLY A 113 -0.72 -0.84 -1.86
C GLY A 113 -0.21 0.54 -2.24
N ALA A 114 0.83 0.62 -3.07
CA ALA A 114 1.34 1.87 -3.61
C ALA A 114 0.36 2.49 -4.62
N SER A 115 -0.24 1.66 -5.48
CA SER A 115 -1.29 2.09 -6.42
C SER A 115 -2.54 2.59 -5.70
N ILE A 116 -2.95 1.92 -4.61
CA ILE A 116 -4.05 2.35 -3.73
C ILE A 116 -3.73 3.70 -3.08
N ALA A 117 -2.50 3.89 -2.59
CA ALA A 117 -2.07 5.17 -2.01
C ALA A 117 -2.12 6.31 -3.03
N LEU A 118 -1.66 6.07 -4.27
CA LEU A 118 -1.73 7.05 -5.37
C LEU A 118 -3.17 7.38 -5.75
N SER A 119 -4.02 6.37 -5.89
CA SER A 119 -5.45 6.55 -6.20
C SER A 119 -6.14 7.40 -5.13
N PHE A 120 -5.92 7.07 -3.86
CA PHE A 120 -6.48 7.83 -2.75
C PHE A 120 -5.94 9.26 -2.68
N ALA A 121 -4.61 9.46 -2.69
CA ALA A 121 -4.01 10.78 -2.56
C ALA A 121 -4.40 11.70 -3.72
N GLY A 122 -4.45 11.17 -4.95
CA GLY A 122 -4.87 11.91 -6.13
C GLY A 122 -6.34 12.35 -6.06
N ALA A 123 -7.25 11.43 -5.72
CA ALA A 123 -8.66 11.75 -5.56
C ALA A 123 -8.91 12.72 -4.41
N HIS A 124 -8.22 12.56 -3.28
CA HIS A 124 -8.32 13.44 -2.12
C HIS A 124 -7.89 14.87 -2.46
N GLY A 125 -6.77 15.06 -3.14
CA GLY A 125 -6.28 16.38 -3.53
C GLY A 125 -7.18 17.06 -4.58
N LEU A 126 -7.71 16.30 -5.55
CA LEU A 126 -8.67 16.84 -6.52
C LEU A 126 -10.00 17.24 -5.87
N ALA A 127 -10.47 16.47 -4.88
CA ALA A 127 -11.69 16.79 -4.13
C ALA A 127 -11.51 17.98 -3.18
N GLY A 128 -10.31 18.16 -2.59
CA GLY A 128 -9.96 19.30 -1.76
C GLY A 128 -10.03 20.64 -2.50
N ALA A 129 -9.88 20.62 -3.81
CA ALA A 129 -10.12 21.78 -4.69
C ALA A 129 -11.62 22.09 -4.85
N ALA A 130 -12.51 21.13 -4.56
CA ALA A 130 -13.97 21.25 -4.65
C ALA A 130 -14.58 21.28 -3.23
N ARG A 131 -14.21 22.28 -2.42
CA ARG A 131 -14.71 22.44 -1.05
C ARG A 131 -16.23 22.58 -1.01
N ALA A 132 -16.92 21.60 -0.41
CA ALA A 132 -18.33 21.74 -0.07
C ALA A 132 -18.52 22.82 1.00
N PRO A 133 -19.49 23.76 0.85
CA PRO A 133 -19.79 24.73 1.87
C PRO A 133 -20.63 24.09 2.98
N GLY A 134 -20.14 24.17 4.22
CA GLY A 134 -20.96 24.01 5.41
C GLY A 134 -21.08 22.59 5.94
N GLY A 135 -20.37 22.29 7.01
CA GLY A 135 -20.63 21.14 7.86
C GLY A 135 -19.43 20.82 8.74
N ALA A 136 -19.69 20.75 10.05
CA ALA A 136 -18.87 20.29 11.15
C ALA A 136 -17.36 20.07 10.95
N THR A 137 -16.56 20.62 11.82
CA THR A 137 -15.09 20.47 11.93
C THR A 137 -14.67 19.03 12.26
N ALA A 138 -14.83 18.12 11.31
CA ALA A 138 -13.97 16.96 11.26
C ALA A 138 -12.58 17.48 10.89
N THR A 139 -11.57 17.21 11.69
CA THR A 139 -10.18 17.53 11.38
C THR A 139 -9.92 17.00 9.98
N ALA A 140 -9.66 17.91 8.99
CA ALA A 140 -9.51 17.50 7.61
C ALA A 140 -8.32 16.55 7.54
N LEU A 141 -8.53 15.35 7.01
CA LEU A 141 -7.48 14.36 6.82
C LEU A 141 -6.33 14.98 6.01
N ARG A 142 -5.13 14.89 6.54
CA ARG A 142 -3.89 15.36 5.91
C ARG A 142 -3.06 14.17 5.44
N ILE A 143 -2.53 14.27 4.23
CA ILE A 143 -1.53 13.35 3.70
C ILE A 143 -0.21 14.10 3.71
N SER A 144 0.65 13.80 4.69
CA SER A 144 1.92 14.48 4.90
C SER A 144 3.03 13.96 3.98
N GLY A 145 2.88 12.73 3.44
CA GLY A 145 3.84 12.15 2.49
C GLY A 145 3.40 10.81 1.95
N LEU A 146 4.10 10.37 0.91
CA LEU A 146 3.92 9.07 0.27
C LEU A 146 5.28 8.39 0.16
N MET A 147 5.41 7.15 0.61
CA MET A 147 6.58 6.28 0.43
C MET A 147 6.10 5.03 -0.32
N LEU A 148 6.47 4.93 -1.59
CA LEU A 148 5.87 3.99 -2.53
C LEU A 148 6.93 3.07 -3.12
N GLU A 149 6.82 1.78 -2.84
CA GLU A 149 7.66 0.73 -3.39
C GLU A 149 6.97 0.07 -4.57
N ALA A 150 7.68 -0.05 -5.68
CA ALA A 150 7.22 -0.75 -6.89
C ALA A 150 5.77 -0.39 -7.30
N PRO A 151 5.42 0.92 -7.40
CA PRO A 151 4.06 1.36 -7.69
C PRO A 151 3.66 1.06 -9.14
N HIS A 152 2.36 0.83 -9.38
CA HIS A 152 1.78 0.77 -10.72
C HIS A 152 0.76 1.89 -10.90
N VAL A 153 0.87 2.66 -11.97
CA VAL A 153 -0.09 3.69 -12.37
C VAL A 153 -0.82 3.34 -13.65
N PHE A 154 -0.34 2.33 -14.37
CA PHE A 154 -1.01 1.68 -15.50
C PHE A 154 -0.55 0.23 -15.61
N ALA A 155 -1.31 -0.58 -16.34
CA ALA A 155 -0.95 -1.97 -16.61
C ALA A 155 0.15 -2.05 -17.68
N GLU A 156 1.25 -2.76 -17.38
CA GLU A 156 2.28 -3.13 -18.34
C GLU A 156 2.12 -4.59 -18.76
N GLU A 157 2.55 -4.92 -19.96
CA GLU A 157 2.55 -6.32 -20.43
C GLU A 157 3.44 -7.19 -19.53
N LEU A 158 4.56 -6.64 -19.02
CA LEU A 158 5.44 -7.29 -18.05
C LEU A 158 4.67 -7.75 -16.81
N SER A 159 3.88 -6.85 -16.21
CA SER A 159 3.05 -7.16 -15.03
C SER A 159 2.07 -8.30 -15.32
N ILE A 160 1.34 -8.20 -16.44
CA ILE A 160 0.34 -9.19 -16.85
C ILE A 160 0.98 -10.56 -17.05
N GLN A 161 2.14 -10.63 -17.71
CA GLN A 161 2.86 -11.88 -17.94
C GLN A 161 3.39 -12.49 -16.64
N SER A 162 3.91 -11.68 -15.74
CA SER A 162 4.40 -12.16 -14.43
C SER A 162 3.26 -12.68 -13.56
N ILE A 163 2.09 -12.02 -13.58
CA ILE A 163 0.91 -12.50 -12.87
C ILE A 163 0.34 -13.77 -13.52
N ALA A 164 0.39 -13.90 -14.85
CA ALA A 164 0.02 -15.15 -15.52
C ALA A 164 0.89 -16.33 -15.08
N LYS A 165 2.22 -16.12 -14.93
CA LYS A 165 3.12 -17.13 -14.36
C LYS A 165 2.74 -17.49 -12.92
N MET A 166 2.32 -16.52 -12.11
CA MET A 166 1.84 -16.79 -10.74
C MET A 166 0.55 -17.62 -10.73
N ARG A 167 -0.38 -17.39 -11.68
CA ARG A 167 -1.57 -18.22 -11.88
C ARG A 167 -1.18 -19.68 -12.19
N ASP A 168 -0.20 -19.87 -13.05
CA ASP A 168 0.25 -21.22 -13.41
C ASP A 168 0.93 -21.88 -12.19
N ALA A 169 1.78 -21.14 -11.46
CA ALA A 169 2.40 -21.59 -10.22
C ALA A 169 1.39 -21.96 -9.12
N TRP A 170 0.22 -21.32 -9.06
CA TRP A 170 -0.86 -21.67 -8.13
C TRP A 170 -1.32 -23.12 -8.30
N ASN A 171 -1.38 -23.61 -9.53
CA ASN A 171 -1.83 -24.97 -9.83
C ASN A 171 -0.71 -26.01 -9.77
N GLU A 172 0.55 -25.59 -9.97
CA GLU A 172 1.70 -26.46 -10.22
C GLU A 172 2.66 -26.56 -9.04
N THR A 173 2.53 -25.70 -8.03
CA THR A 173 3.47 -25.62 -6.91
C THR A 173 2.77 -25.65 -5.55
N ASP A 174 3.55 -25.51 -4.46
CA ASP A 174 3.06 -25.40 -3.09
C ASP A 174 2.57 -23.97 -2.72
N LEU A 175 2.39 -23.07 -3.70
CA LEU A 175 2.05 -21.66 -3.48
C LEU A 175 0.81 -21.50 -2.59
N GLN A 176 -0.24 -22.31 -2.80
CA GLN A 176 -1.44 -22.28 -1.99
C GLN A 176 -1.14 -22.58 -0.51
N ALA A 177 -0.33 -23.59 -0.24
CA ALA A 177 0.06 -23.97 1.12
C ALA A 177 0.92 -22.88 1.78
N ARG A 178 1.81 -22.23 1.02
CA ARG A 178 2.62 -21.10 1.52
C ARG A 178 1.75 -19.91 1.88
N LEU A 179 0.79 -19.54 1.04
CA LEU A 179 -0.15 -18.45 1.32
C LEU A 179 -1.09 -18.79 2.49
N GLY A 180 -1.45 -20.07 2.66
CA GLY A 180 -2.25 -20.55 3.79
C GLY A 180 -1.62 -20.34 5.17
N ARG A 181 -0.31 -20.06 5.24
CA ARG A 181 0.36 -19.68 6.50
C ARG A 181 0.01 -18.25 6.94
N TRP A 182 -0.44 -17.41 6.02
CA TRP A 182 -0.65 -15.99 6.21
C TRP A 182 -2.11 -15.56 6.09
N HIS A 183 -2.84 -16.19 5.18
CA HIS A 183 -4.22 -15.85 4.87
C HIS A 183 -5.18 -16.92 5.40
N ARG A 184 -6.26 -16.46 6.03
CA ARG A 184 -7.35 -17.35 6.46
C ARG A 184 -7.98 -18.10 5.29
N ASP A 185 -8.09 -17.45 4.14
CA ASP A 185 -8.54 -18.02 2.88
C ASP A 185 -7.53 -17.66 1.77
N PRO A 186 -6.51 -18.52 1.56
CA PRO A 186 -5.50 -18.28 0.55
C PRO A 186 -6.06 -18.30 -0.88
N THR A 187 -7.15 -19.04 -1.12
CA THR A 187 -7.81 -19.09 -2.43
C THR A 187 -8.47 -17.75 -2.75
N ALA A 188 -9.23 -17.21 -1.79
CA ALA A 188 -9.84 -15.90 -1.96
C ALA A 188 -8.81 -14.77 -2.09
N ALA A 189 -7.73 -14.82 -1.31
CA ALA A 189 -6.64 -13.85 -1.41
C ALA A 189 -5.98 -13.88 -2.80
N PHE A 190 -5.65 -15.09 -3.28
CA PHE A 190 -5.01 -15.27 -4.58
C PHE A 190 -5.90 -14.82 -5.74
N TRP A 191 -7.13 -15.33 -5.81
CA TRP A 191 -8.02 -14.99 -6.93
C TRP A 191 -8.62 -13.58 -6.83
N GLY A 192 -8.65 -13.01 -5.63
CA GLY A 192 -9.01 -11.61 -5.42
C GLY A 192 -7.97 -10.61 -5.95
N TRP A 193 -6.72 -11.05 -6.14
CA TRP A 193 -5.66 -10.31 -6.79
C TRP A 193 -5.45 -10.74 -8.25
N CYS A 194 -5.17 -12.02 -8.49
CA CYS A 194 -4.84 -12.54 -9.80
C CYS A 194 -5.99 -12.38 -10.81
N GLY A 195 -7.23 -12.57 -10.36
CA GLY A 195 -8.42 -12.46 -11.21
C GLY A 195 -8.55 -11.09 -11.87
N PRO A 196 -8.63 -9.99 -11.11
CA PRO A 196 -8.69 -8.64 -11.68
C PRO A 196 -7.53 -8.31 -12.60
N TRP A 197 -6.28 -8.60 -12.20
CA TRP A 197 -5.10 -8.30 -13.00
C TRP A 197 -5.10 -9.01 -14.37
N LEU A 198 -5.63 -10.23 -14.44
CA LEU A 198 -5.73 -11.01 -15.68
C LEU A 198 -7.02 -10.76 -16.46
N ASP A 199 -7.97 -9.99 -15.90
CA ASP A 199 -9.15 -9.55 -16.65
C ASP A 199 -8.73 -8.64 -17.82
N PRO A 200 -9.20 -8.90 -19.06
CA PRO A 200 -8.87 -8.04 -20.21
C PRO A 200 -9.20 -6.56 -19.99
N ALA A 201 -10.18 -6.25 -19.15
CA ALA A 201 -10.52 -4.87 -18.81
C ALA A 201 -9.44 -4.15 -17.99
N PHE A 202 -8.63 -4.89 -17.23
CA PHE A 202 -7.53 -4.32 -16.44
C PHE A 202 -6.41 -3.71 -17.29
N ARG A 203 -6.31 -4.10 -18.56
CA ARG A 203 -5.38 -3.44 -19.51
C ARG A 203 -5.66 -1.94 -19.69
N ARG A 204 -6.84 -1.46 -19.26
CA ARG A 204 -7.23 -0.05 -19.24
C ARG A 204 -6.99 0.62 -17.89
N PHE A 205 -6.46 -0.11 -16.91
CA PHE A 205 -6.07 0.46 -15.62
C PHE A 205 -5.10 1.62 -15.84
N ASN A 206 -5.48 2.81 -15.34
CA ASN A 206 -4.70 4.02 -15.52
C ASN A 206 -5.03 5.06 -14.44
N LEU A 207 -4.08 5.33 -13.57
CA LEU A 207 -4.17 6.35 -12.52
C LEU A 207 -3.56 7.71 -12.93
N THR A 208 -2.98 7.82 -14.13
CA THR A 208 -2.32 9.08 -14.54
C THR A 208 -3.23 10.31 -14.46
N PRO A 209 -4.56 10.24 -14.73
CA PRO A 209 -5.44 11.40 -14.55
C PRO A 209 -5.58 11.87 -13.10
N GLN A 210 -5.26 11.04 -12.12
CA GLN A 210 -5.36 11.38 -10.70
C GLN A 210 -4.08 12.01 -10.15
N LEU A 211 -2.93 11.78 -10.79
CA LEU A 211 -1.61 12.24 -10.32
C LEU A 211 -1.54 13.76 -10.06
N PRO A 212 -2.16 14.64 -10.89
CA PRO A 212 -2.12 16.08 -10.63
C PRO A 212 -2.78 16.52 -9.31
N GLY A 213 -3.59 15.66 -8.68
CA GLY A 213 -4.14 15.90 -7.34
C GLY A 213 -3.13 15.72 -6.21
N ILE A 214 -2.00 15.05 -6.47
CA ILE A 214 -0.99 14.75 -5.44
C ILE A 214 -0.06 15.94 -5.27
N THR A 215 -0.17 16.62 -4.12
CA THR A 215 0.66 17.75 -3.73
C THR A 215 1.61 17.42 -2.57
N ALA A 216 1.35 16.32 -1.87
CA ALA A 216 2.23 15.82 -0.83
C ALA A 216 3.58 15.37 -1.42
N PRO A 217 4.69 15.48 -0.66
CA PRO A 217 5.97 14.93 -1.08
C PRO A 217 5.89 13.41 -1.25
N ALA A 218 6.62 12.87 -2.21
CA ALA A 218 6.66 11.44 -2.50
C ALA A 218 8.10 10.92 -2.59
N LEU A 219 8.37 9.77 -1.97
CA LEU A 219 9.54 8.94 -2.19
C LEU A 219 9.12 7.70 -2.98
N LEU A 220 9.69 7.53 -4.16
CA LEU A 220 9.46 6.39 -5.04
C LEU A 220 10.67 5.46 -4.95
N VAL A 221 10.43 4.18 -4.68
CA VAL A 221 11.47 3.15 -4.55
C VAL A 221 11.19 2.02 -5.53
N GLN A 222 12.19 1.60 -6.29
CA GLN A 222 12.06 0.47 -7.21
C GLN A 222 13.39 -0.27 -7.38
N GLY A 223 13.30 -1.60 -7.50
CA GLY A 223 14.41 -2.42 -7.91
C GLY A 223 14.63 -2.37 -9.43
N ASN A 224 15.90 -2.39 -9.87
CA ASN A 224 16.23 -2.44 -11.30
C ASN A 224 15.89 -3.81 -11.92
N ASP A 225 15.76 -4.85 -11.10
CA ASP A 225 15.40 -6.22 -11.53
C ASP A 225 13.92 -6.54 -11.26
N ASP A 226 13.07 -5.52 -11.09
CA ASP A 226 11.64 -5.71 -10.81
C ASP A 226 10.94 -6.41 -11.98
N GLU A 227 10.43 -7.60 -11.73
CA GLU A 227 9.77 -8.46 -12.70
C GLU A 227 8.30 -8.12 -12.96
N TYR A 228 7.74 -7.13 -12.24
CA TYR A 228 6.34 -6.70 -12.38
C TYR A 228 6.19 -5.30 -12.95
N GLY A 229 7.17 -4.42 -12.83
CA GLY A 229 7.07 -3.04 -13.29
C GLY A 229 8.39 -2.46 -13.76
N THR A 230 8.34 -1.59 -14.76
CA THR A 230 9.53 -0.90 -15.27
C THR A 230 9.70 0.48 -14.63
N ALA A 231 10.88 1.09 -14.79
CA ALA A 231 11.16 2.46 -14.37
C ALA A 231 10.17 3.49 -14.95
N LEU A 232 9.46 3.15 -16.05
CA LEU A 232 8.44 3.99 -16.67
C LEU A 232 7.30 4.34 -15.69
N GLN A 233 6.99 3.44 -14.75
CA GLN A 233 6.01 3.72 -13.69
C GLN A 233 6.46 4.94 -12.86
N LEU A 234 7.71 4.94 -12.39
CA LEU A 234 8.26 6.02 -11.58
C LEU A 234 8.39 7.31 -12.37
N GLU A 235 8.85 7.25 -13.61
CA GLU A 235 8.95 8.41 -14.51
C GLU A 235 7.58 9.07 -14.72
N THR A 236 6.55 8.24 -14.93
CA THR A 236 5.18 8.71 -15.12
C THR A 236 4.63 9.37 -13.86
N ILE A 237 4.84 8.76 -12.69
CA ILE A 237 4.42 9.35 -11.41
C ILE A 237 5.13 10.69 -11.19
N ARG A 238 6.45 10.74 -11.36
CA ARG A 238 7.25 11.95 -11.21
C ARG A 238 6.78 13.09 -12.11
N ALA A 239 6.43 12.76 -13.35
CA ALA A 239 5.96 13.76 -14.31
C ALA A 239 4.52 14.24 -14.02
N GLY A 240 3.70 13.41 -13.37
CA GLY A 240 2.27 13.68 -13.18
C GLY A 240 1.91 14.36 -11.86
N VAL A 241 2.68 14.12 -10.78
CA VAL A 241 2.38 14.71 -9.47
C VAL A 241 2.88 16.17 -9.37
N ARG A 242 2.24 16.95 -8.51
CA ARG A 242 2.61 18.36 -8.26
C ARG A 242 3.52 18.53 -7.06
N GLY A 243 3.54 17.57 -6.14
CA GLY A 243 4.44 17.58 -4.99
C GLY A 243 5.88 17.26 -5.37
N PRO A 244 6.85 17.54 -4.47
CA PRO A 244 8.24 17.14 -4.68
C PRO A 244 8.39 15.62 -4.71
N VAL A 245 9.22 15.10 -5.61
CA VAL A 245 9.47 13.66 -5.78
C VAL A 245 10.94 13.36 -5.62
N GLU A 246 11.23 12.42 -4.74
CA GLU A 246 12.52 11.74 -4.61
C GLU A 246 12.40 10.34 -5.21
N THR A 247 13.46 9.84 -5.83
CA THR A 247 13.48 8.50 -6.43
C THR A 247 14.70 7.74 -5.93
N LEU A 248 14.50 6.50 -5.51
CA LEU A 248 15.53 5.55 -5.13
C LEU A 248 15.43 4.32 -6.03
N LEU A 249 16.37 4.18 -6.95
CA LEU A 249 16.54 2.99 -7.78
C LEU A 249 17.63 2.12 -7.15
N LEU A 250 17.39 0.81 -7.06
CA LEU A 250 18.23 -0.14 -6.35
C LEU A 250 18.68 -1.24 -7.31
N ASP A 251 20.00 -1.42 -7.42
CA ASP A 251 20.61 -2.57 -8.10
C ASP A 251 20.44 -3.83 -7.26
N ASP A 252 20.50 -5.00 -7.91
CA ASP A 252 20.31 -6.31 -7.27
C ASP A 252 19.04 -6.36 -6.40
N CYS A 253 17.95 -5.80 -6.91
CA CYS A 253 16.69 -5.64 -6.20
C CYS A 253 15.51 -5.92 -7.14
N GLY A 254 14.66 -6.84 -6.75
CA GLY A 254 13.42 -7.19 -7.46
C GLY A 254 12.23 -6.37 -6.99
N HIS A 255 11.05 -7.01 -7.00
CA HIS A 255 9.76 -6.37 -6.69
C HIS A 255 9.53 -6.04 -5.21
N SER A 256 10.41 -6.44 -4.30
CA SER A 256 10.23 -6.24 -2.85
C SER A 256 11.41 -5.48 -2.21
N PRO A 257 11.58 -4.18 -2.51
CA PRO A 257 12.73 -3.39 -2.06
C PRO A 257 13.03 -3.48 -0.56
N HIS A 258 11.98 -3.42 0.30
CA HIS A 258 12.11 -3.54 1.74
C HIS A 258 12.61 -4.91 2.24
N ARG A 259 12.70 -5.92 1.35
CA ARG A 259 13.26 -7.24 1.65
C ARG A 259 14.61 -7.44 1.02
N ASP A 260 14.75 -7.00 -0.24
CA ASP A 260 15.94 -7.26 -1.04
C ASP A 260 17.09 -6.32 -0.64
N GLN A 261 16.76 -5.05 -0.31
CA GLN A 261 17.71 -3.99 0.04
C GLN A 261 17.25 -3.25 1.31
N GLU A 262 16.92 -4.01 2.37
CA GLU A 262 16.23 -3.54 3.58
C GLU A 262 16.88 -2.31 4.21
N ASP A 263 18.21 -2.30 4.42
CA ASP A 263 18.90 -1.22 5.11
C ASP A 263 18.89 0.09 4.29
N ALA A 264 19.03 0.02 2.98
CA ALA A 264 18.95 1.17 2.07
C ALA A 264 17.56 1.78 2.09
N VAL A 265 16.52 0.93 1.96
CA VAL A 265 15.12 1.35 1.96
C VAL A 265 14.73 1.95 3.31
N LEU A 266 15.06 1.27 4.41
CA LEU A 266 14.80 1.73 5.77
C LEU A 266 15.42 3.12 6.03
N SER A 267 16.69 3.29 5.66
CA SER A 267 17.41 4.57 5.82
C SER A 267 16.74 5.69 5.04
N ALA A 268 16.41 5.45 3.76
CA ALA A 268 15.78 6.44 2.89
C ALA A 268 14.37 6.82 3.40
N MET A 269 13.53 5.82 3.74
CA MET A 269 12.18 6.05 4.24
C MET A 269 12.17 6.77 5.59
N ALA A 270 13.08 6.41 6.52
CA ALA A 270 13.17 7.08 7.81
C ALA A 270 13.62 8.55 7.66
N ALA A 271 14.59 8.82 6.78
CA ALA A 271 15.02 10.19 6.47
C ALA A 271 13.90 11.01 5.82
N PHE A 272 13.16 10.40 4.90
CA PHE A 272 12.02 11.03 4.24
C PHE A 272 10.89 11.33 5.25
N ALA A 273 10.49 10.36 6.08
CA ALA A 273 9.44 10.52 7.07
C ALA A 273 9.71 11.70 8.01
N ARG A 274 10.96 11.84 8.50
CA ARG A 274 11.37 12.97 9.38
C ARG A 274 11.28 14.36 8.70
N ARG A 275 11.28 14.44 7.37
CA ARG A 275 11.10 15.70 6.64
C ARG A 275 9.62 16.03 6.38
N CYS A 276 8.74 15.06 6.51
CA CYS A 276 7.29 15.23 6.28
C CYS A 276 6.51 15.71 7.51
N VAL A 277 7.16 15.77 8.69
CA VAL A 277 6.53 16.05 9.98
C VAL A 277 7.14 17.27 10.67
#